data_a91f1a5ab96d866587af263bd5b22c86
#
_entry.id   a91f1a5ab96d866587af263bd5b22c86
#
_cell.length_a   1.000
_cell.length_b   1.000
_cell.length_c   1.000
_cell.angle_alpha   90.00
_cell.angle_beta   90.00
_cell.angle_gamma   90.00
#
_symmetry.space_group_name_H-M   'P 1'
#
loop_
_entity.id
_entity.type
_entity.pdbx_description
1 polymer ?
#
loop_
_entity_poly.entity_id
_entity_poly.type
_entity_poly.pdbx_seq_one_letter_code
_entity_poly.pdbx_strand_id
1 'polypeptide(L)'
;MKEFLKKVMLKIPIVVRDFLLKEIKEEIKTDIKDLKREIKDIKADNKAIHSELLKNSLDTMKIAICSEELPLSERVSIGKEYIDKGGNGAIKIKVHVLEDEYEKELKNNA
;
A
#
# COMPACT_ATOMS: atom_id res chain seq x y z
N MET A 1 -27.13 -34.01 9.88
CA MET A 1 -25.70 -34.09 10.11
C MET A 1 -25.26 -33.88 11.54
N LYS A 2 -25.79 -32.91 12.26
CA LYS A 2 -25.43 -32.67 13.66
C LYS A 2 -25.73 -33.87 14.58
N GLU A 3 -26.86 -34.54 14.37
CA GLU A 3 -27.23 -35.73 15.15
C GLU A 3 -26.35 -36.96 14.82
N PHE A 4 -25.96 -37.12 13.55
CA PHE A 4 -25.04 -38.17 13.14
C PHE A 4 -23.66 -38.00 13.80
N LEU A 5 -23.14 -36.75 13.76
CA LEU A 5 -21.87 -36.43 14.42
C LEU A 5 -21.93 -36.65 15.92
N LYS A 6 -23.03 -36.27 16.59
CA LYS A 6 -23.24 -36.55 18.02
C LYS A 6 -23.24 -38.03 18.31
N LYS A 7 -23.91 -38.84 17.50
CA LYS A 7 -23.96 -40.30 17.67
C LYS A 7 -22.57 -40.95 17.49
N VAL A 8 -21.81 -40.48 16.49
CA VAL A 8 -20.44 -40.94 16.24
C VAL A 8 -19.54 -40.56 17.42
N MET A 9 -19.62 -39.31 17.87
CA MET A 9 -18.83 -38.79 18.99
C MET A 9 -19.12 -39.54 20.30
N LEU A 10 -20.38 -39.90 20.56
CA LEU A 10 -20.78 -40.66 21.77
C LEU A 10 -20.26 -42.09 21.76
N LYS A 11 -19.97 -42.66 20.61
CA LYS A 11 -19.42 -44.02 20.48
C LYS A 11 -17.91 -44.07 20.67
N ILE A 12 -17.22 -42.94 20.60
CA ILE A 12 -15.78 -42.86 20.77
C ILE A 12 -15.45 -42.80 22.29
N PRO A 13 -14.53 -43.61 22.80
CA PRO A 13 -14.10 -43.50 24.19
C PRO A 13 -13.60 -42.09 24.52
N ILE A 14 -13.88 -41.61 25.72
CA ILE A 14 -13.50 -40.28 26.18
C ILE A 14 -12.00 -40.02 26.01
N VAL A 15 -11.16 -40.99 26.32
CA VAL A 15 -9.70 -40.87 26.18
C VAL A 15 -9.28 -40.61 24.73
N VAL A 16 -9.86 -41.36 23.78
CA VAL A 16 -9.59 -41.19 22.34
C VAL A 16 -10.13 -39.83 21.84
N ARG A 17 -11.31 -39.45 22.31
CA ARG A 17 -11.92 -38.15 21.96
C ARG A 17 -11.05 -36.98 22.43
N ASP A 18 -10.59 -37.02 23.66
CA ASP A 18 -9.71 -35.98 24.22
C ASP A 18 -8.38 -35.89 23.48
N PHE A 19 -7.82 -37.05 23.10
CA PHE A 19 -6.60 -37.12 22.30
C PHE A 19 -6.80 -36.46 20.93
N LEU A 20 -7.89 -36.80 20.21
CA LEU A 20 -8.21 -36.21 18.91
C LEU A 20 -8.43 -34.72 18.99
N LEU A 21 -9.15 -34.24 20.01
CA LEU A 21 -9.37 -32.83 20.23
C LEU A 21 -8.06 -32.07 20.48
N LYS A 22 -7.17 -32.66 21.24
CA LYS A 22 -5.84 -32.11 21.52
C LYS A 22 -5.02 -31.99 20.23
N GLU A 23 -5.02 -33.03 19.39
CA GLU A 23 -4.33 -33.07 18.11
C GLU A 23 -4.86 -31.96 17.18
N ILE A 24 -6.18 -31.85 17.09
CA ILE A 24 -6.83 -30.82 16.24
C ILE A 24 -6.46 -29.42 16.74
N LYS A 25 -6.48 -29.19 18.05
CA LYS A 25 -6.09 -27.90 18.64
C LYS A 25 -4.65 -27.53 18.33
N GLU A 26 -3.73 -28.49 18.39
CA GLU A 26 -2.32 -28.26 18.06
C GLU A 26 -2.13 -27.94 16.58
N GLU A 27 -2.83 -28.66 15.67
CA GLU A 27 -2.80 -28.34 14.24
C GLU A 27 -3.32 -26.94 13.95
N ILE A 28 -4.45 -26.55 14.57
CA ILE A 28 -5.03 -25.22 14.41
C ILE A 28 -4.08 -24.14 14.90
N LYS A 29 -3.43 -24.35 16.03
CA LYS A 29 -2.43 -23.39 16.55
C LYS A 29 -1.26 -23.21 15.59
N THR A 30 -0.76 -24.30 15.01
CA THR A 30 0.33 -24.27 14.05
C THR A 30 -0.10 -23.53 12.78
N ASP A 31 -1.29 -23.82 12.26
CA ASP A 31 -1.83 -23.17 11.08
C ASP A 31 -2.01 -21.65 11.29
N ILE A 32 -2.53 -21.26 12.46
CA ILE A 32 -2.69 -19.85 12.82
C ILE A 32 -1.33 -19.15 12.88
N LYS A 33 -0.33 -19.80 13.46
CA LYS A 33 1.02 -19.25 13.55
C LYS A 33 1.62 -19.03 12.16
N ASP A 34 1.45 -20.00 11.26
CA ASP A 34 1.93 -19.92 9.88
C ASP A 34 1.22 -18.82 9.11
N LEU A 35 -0.11 -18.70 9.26
CA LEU A 35 -0.89 -17.64 8.64
C LEU A 35 -0.47 -16.25 9.13
N LYS A 36 -0.21 -16.10 10.41
CA LYS A 36 0.29 -14.82 10.97
C LYS A 36 1.63 -14.43 10.36
N ARG A 37 2.51 -15.41 10.15
CA ARG A 37 3.80 -15.16 9.48
C ARG A 37 3.62 -14.72 8.05
N GLU A 38 2.78 -15.41 7.28
CA GLU A 38 2.47 -15.06 5.90
C GLU A 38 1.86 -13.66 5.78
N ILE A 39 0.94 -13.30 6.68
CA ILE A 39 0.34 -11.96 6.72
C ILE A 39 1.40 -10.89 6.98
N LYS A 40 2.33 -11.15 7.89
CA LYS A 40 3.43 -10.24 8.18
C LYS A 40 4.32 -10.02 6.96
N ASP A 41 4.64 -11.09 6.23
CA ASP A 41 5.45 -11.03 5.02
C ASP A 41 4.73 -10.25 3.90
N ILE A 42 3.43 -10.49 3.71
CA ILE A 42 2.60 -9.76 2.74
C ILE A 42 2.55 -8.27 3.07
N LYS A 43 2.39 -7.91 4.34
CA LYS A 43 2.39 -6.51 4.77
C LYS A 43 3.72 -5.82 4.49
N ALA A 44 4.84 -6.51 4.71
CA ALA A 44 6.16 -5.98 4.41
C ALA A 44 6.36 -5.78 2.91
N ASP A 45 5.93 -6.74 2.09
CA ASP A 45 6.00 -6.65 0.63
C ASP A 45 5.13 -5.51 0.11
N ASN A 46 3.91 -5.36 0.62
CA ASN A 46 3.01 -4.27 0.24
C ASN A 46 3.62 -2.91 0.56
N LYS A 47 4.25 -2.77 1.71
CA LYS A 47 4.91 -1.53 2.10
C LYS A 47 6.06 -1.19 1.14
N ALA A 48 6.86 -2.18 0.75
CA ALA A 48 7.96 -2.01 -0.19
C ALA A 48 7.43 -1.60 -1.59
N ILE A 49 6.36 -2.24 -2.06
CA ILE A 49 5.71 -1.92 -3.33
C ILE A 49 5.17 -0.48 -3.32
N HIS A 50 4.49 -0.07 -2.25
CA HIS A 50 3.99 1.30 -2.12
C HIS A 50 5.10 2.33 -2.14
N SER A 51 6.23 2.08 -1.47
CA SER A 51 7.39 2.96 -1.49
C SER A 51 7.97 3.09 -2.89
N GLU A 52 8.07 1.99 -3.63
CA GLU A 52 8.59 1.98 -4.99
C GLU A 52 7.66 2.69 -5.96
N LEU A 53 6.34 2.46 -5.85
CA LEU A 53 5.34 3.16 -6.65
C LEU A 53 5.37 4.66 -6.41
N LEU A 54 5.49 5.09 -5.16
CA LEU A 54 5.61 6.51 -4.83
C LEU A 54 6.86 7.12 -5.46
N LYS A 55 8.00 6.46 -5.33
CA LYS A 55 9.26 6.90 -5.94
C LYS A 55 9.13 7.04 -7.45
N ASN A 56 8.57 6.03 -8.13
CA ASN A 56 8.36 6.06 -9.57
C ASN A 56 7.42 7.18 -9.99
N SER A 57 6.36 7.41 -9.22
CA SER A 57 5.42 8.50 -9.44
C SER A 57 6.11 9.86 -9.34
N LEU A 58 6.92 10.07 -8.30
CA LEU A 58 7.69 11.31 -8.12
C LEU A 58 8.70 11.52 -9.24
N ASP A 59 9.38 10.47 -9.69
CA ASP A 59 10.35 10.55 -10.79
C ASP A 59 9.66 10.94 -12.11
N THR A 60 8.48 10.38 -12.38
CA THR A 60 7.67 10.73 -13.55
C THR A 60 7.23 12.20 -13.50
N MET A 61 6.81 12.66 -12.32
CA MET A 61 6.43 14.07 -12.12
C MET A 61 7.60 15.02 -12.33
N LYS A 62 8.81 14.67 -11.88
CA LYS A 62 10.03 15.46 -12.15
C LYS A 62 10.25 15.67 -13.62
N ILE A 63 10.12 14.61 -14.42
CA ILE A 63 10.28 14.68 -15.87
C ILE A 63 9.26 15.64 -16.47
N ALA A 64 7.99 15.52 -16.07
CA ALA A 64 6.93 16.38 -16.56
C ALA A 64 7.13 17.86 -16.17
N ILE A 65 7.52 18.12 -14.92
CA ILE A 65 7.77 19.48 -14.41
C ILE A 65 8.90 20.15 -15.21
N CYS A 66 9.92 19.39 -15.58
CA CYS A 66 11.07 19.90 -16.32
C CYS A 66 10.85 19.93 -17.85
N SER A 67 9.74 19.38 -18.34
CA SER A 67 9.46 19.34 -19.79
C SER A 67 8.93 20.68 -20.29
N GLU A 68 9.72 21.39 -21.08
CA GLU A 68 9.31 22.66 -21.69
C GLU A 68 8.24 22.49 -22.76
N GLU A 69 8.00 21.27 -23.23
CA GLU A 69 6.95 20.96 -24.20
C GLU A 69 5.55 20.99 -23.60
N LEU A 70 5.43 20.81 -22.28
CA LEU A 70 4.14 20.88 -21.60
C LEU A 70 3.74 22.34 -21.32
N PRO A 71 2.44 22.66 -21.41
CA PRO A 71 1.95 23.96 -20.98
C PRO A 71 2.33 24.31 -19.55
N LEU A 72 2.61 25.57 -19.29
CA LEU A 72 3.01 26.03 -17.96
C LEU A 72 1.96 25.71 -16.89
N SER A 73 0.67 25.85 -17.21
CA SER A 73 -0.42 25.52 -16.30
C SER A 73 -0.41 24.05 -15.87
N GLU A 74 -0.10 23.12 -16.78
CA GLU A 74 0.02 21.71 -16.47
C GLU A 74 1.24 21.41 -15.60
N ARG A 75 2.37 22.03 -15.91
CA ARG A 75 3.60 21.87 -15.14
C ARG A 75 3.43 22.35 -13.70
N VAL A 76 2.73 23.47 -13.51
CA VAL A 76 2.40 23.99 -12.17
C VAL A 76 1.48 23.02 -11.42
N SER A 77 0.45 22.51 -12.09
CA SER A 77 -0.48 21.55 -11.50
C SER A 77 0.24 20.28 -11.03
N ILE A 78 1.08 19.71 -11.88
CA ILE A 78 1.88 18.53 -11.56
C ILE A 78 2.86 18.85 -10.41
N GLY A 79 3.43 20.06 -10.42
CA GLY A 79 4.34 20.51 -9.39
C GLY A 79 3.70 20.59 -8.01
N LYS A 80 2.46 21.06 -7.92
CA LYS A 80 1.71 21.07 -6.66
C LYS A 80 1.47 19.66 -6.14
N GLU A 81 1.10 18.75 -7.01
CA GLU A 81 0.92 17.34 -6.66
C GLU A 81 2.24 16.71 -6.21
N TYR A 82 3.34 17.03 -6.86
CA TYR A 82 4.68 16.57 -6.50
C TYR A 82 5.03 16.98 -5.07
N ILE A 83 4.78 18.24 -4.71
CA ILE A 83 5.05 18.74 -3.35
C ILE A 83 4.11 18.07 -2.33
N ASP A 84 2.84 17.91 -2.65
CA ASP A 84 1.84 17.28 -1.78
C ASP A 84 2.19 15.81 -1.49
N LYS A 85 2.81 15.13 -2.43
CA LYS A 85 3.27 13.74 -2.27
C LYS A 85 4.64 13.63 -1.59
N GLY A 86 5.18 14.72 -1.11
CA GLY A 86 6.46 14.74 -0.39
C GLY A 86 7.67 14.95 -1.28
N GLY A 87 7.49 15.40 -2.51
CA GLY A 87 8.59 15.78 -3.38
C GLY A 87 9.42 16.91 -2.79
N ASN A 88 10.72 16.86 -2.98
CA ASN A 88 11.66 17.71 -2.27
C ASN A 88 12.83 18.14 -3.16
N GLY A 89 13.73 18.98 -2.62
CA GLY A 89 14.98 19.36 -3.27
C GLY A 89 14.84 20.38 -4.38
N ALA A 90 15.71 20.30 -5.39
CA ALA A 90 15.79 21.27 -6.49
C ALA A 90 14.50 21.37 -7.30
N ILE A 91 13.78 20.27 -7.46
CA ILE A 91 12.51 20.26 -8.20
C ILE A 91 11.44 21.07 -7.47
N LYS A 92 11.41 21.03 -6.13
CA LYS A 92 10.51 21.87 -5.35
C LYS A 92 10.76 23.36 -5.59
N ILE A 93 12.03 23.76 -5.66
CA ILE A 93 12.44 25.12 -5.99
C ILE A 93 11.98 25.47 -7.40
N LYS A 94 12.18 24.58 -8.37
CA LYS A 94 11.73 24.73 -9.75
C LYS A 94 10.22 24.95 -9.83
N VAL A 95 9.45 24.21 -9.05
CA VAL A 95 7.98 24.37 -8.99
C VAL A 95 7.60 25.79 -8.54
N HIS A 96 8.25 26.32 -7.52
CA HIS A 96 7.98 27.69 -7.06
C HIS A 96 8.31 28.73 -8.12
N VAL A 97 9.39 28.54 -8.87
CA VAL A 97 9.72 29.41 -10.01
C VAL A 97 8.64 29.36 -11.09
N LEU A 98 8.15 28.15 -11.41
CA LEU A 98 7.07 27.98 -12.40
C LEU A 98 5.76 28.61 -11.93
N GLU A 99 5.44 28.51 -10.65
CA GLU A 99 4.26 29.17 -10.05
C GLU A 99 4.34 30.68 -10.22
N ASP A 100 5.49 31.28 -9.96
CA ASP A 100 5.71 32.70 -10.12
C ASP A 100 5.58 33.14 -11.59
N GLU A 101 6.14 32.38 -12.53
CA GLU A 101 6.01 32.61 -13.95
C GLU A 101 4.55 32.55 -14.41
N TYR A 102 3.82 31.57 -13.92
CA TYR A 102 2.39 31.38 -14.25
C TYR A 102 1.55 32.53 -13.71
N GLU A 103 1.79 32.99 -12.49
CA GLU A 103 1.11 34.18 -11.94
C GLU A 103 1.36 35.43 -12.80
N LYS A 104 2.58 35.63 -13.26
CA LYS A 104 2.93 36.75 -14.15
C LYS A 104 2.19 36.68 -15.48
N GLU A 105 2.09 35.49 -16.08
CA GLU A 105 1.32 35.26 -17.29
C GLU A 105 -0.15 35.60 -17.12
N LEU A 106 -0.75 35.14 -16.00
CA LEU A 106 -2.14 35.44 -15.69
C LEU A 106 -2.40 36.94 -15.53
N LYS A 107 -1.50 37.66 -14.88
CA LYS A 107 -1.60 39.13 -14.73
C LYS A 107 -1.44 39.85 -16.03
N ASN A 108 -0.55 39.40 -16.90
CA ASN A 108 -0.32 40.03 -18.19
C ASN A 108 -1.44 39.81 -19.19
N ASN A 109 -2.18 38.68 -19.05
CA ASN A 109 -3.30 38.34 -19.93
C ASN A 109 -4.67 38.80 -19.40
N ALA A 110 -4.69 39.41 -18.22
CA ALA A 110 -5.92 39.97 -17.63
C ALA A 110 -6.12 41.47 -18.08
#